data_821b24ff4daee3e35feb14047124b3a4
#
_entry.id   821b24ff4daee3e35feb14047124b3a4
#
_cell.length_a   1.000
_cell.length_b   1.000
_cell.length_c   1.000
_cell.angle_alpha   90.00
_cell.angle_beta   90.00
_cell.angle_gamma   90.00
#
_symmetry.space_group_name_H-M   'P 1'
#
loop_
_entity.id
_entity.type
_entity.pdbx_description
1 polymer ?
#
loop_
_entity_poly.entity_id
_entity_poly.type
_entity_poly.pdbx_seq_one_letter_code
_entity_poly.pdbx_strand_id
1 'polypeptide(L)'
;MTAKVTLAPTPQVDVSGATTLMTAAAFSLALSHPYLGAAIWAIPRIPCVGLSTVAVDAKWRLYYDPQVVATWTVPEVTGVLYHEILHLLRNHADRGRITNEPRRWNLAADAEINDDLVAEHIALPGTPVLPAQFGMPTQRTAEQYYLAIKQDEEEAASGANSGPASAESVHPQCGPGATGIDEPWFRDGTSIASGTSEANLVHPGLSPASACLTRQLVANQILSTCKSRGSVPGHLTAWAGDLAEPTVDWRHELASLVRHAISDTMGASDYRYRRPSRRQSEYPDIILPALRQPVPNVAVVVDTSGSMWGLDLSVALAEVDGILKATGTARQCTVLSVDAQVQACRRVFRADQVVAKGGGGTNMGRGIEGAARLLPRPEVVIVLTDGHTPWPSNPPHGMRVVIGLITRGGQLPATPRWARVVTIRD
;
A
#
# COMPACT_ATOMS: atom_id res chain seq x y z
N MET A 1 21.77 -32.45 57.98
CA MET A 1 20.72 -31.37 57.97
C MET A 1 20.65 -30.81 56.58
N THR A 2 19.75 -31.28 55.73
CA THR A 2 19.54 -30.82 54.35
C THR A 2 18.49 -29.73 54.39
N ALA A 3 18.89 -28.49 54.14
CA ALA A 3 17.97 -27.35 54.04
C ALA A 3 17.08 -27.53 52.80
N LYS A 4 15.79 -27.72 52.99
CA LYS A 4 14.76 -27.65 51.97
C LYS A 4 14.67 -26.16 51.51
N VAL A 5 15.16 -25.85 50.33
CA VAL A 5 14.87 -24.58 49.65
C VAL A 5 13.41 -24.64 49.24
N THR A 6 12.55 -23.94 49.96
CA THR A 6 11.16 -23.72 49.57
C THR A 6 11.17 -22.67 48.50
N LEU A 7 11.03 -23.08 47.23
CA LEU A 7 10.76 -22.18 46.14
C LEU A 7 9.44 -21.45 46.44
N ALA A 8 9.49 -20.13 46.46
CA ALA A 8 8.28 -19.30 46.54
C ALA A 8 7.35 -19.64 45.35
N PRO A 9 6.03 -19.72 45.58
CA PRO A 9 5.10 -20.00 44.52
C PRO A 9 5.23 -18.90 43.44
N THR A 10 5.41 -19.33 42.20
CA THR A 10 5.36 -18.43 41.03
C THR A 10 4.01 -17.69 41.08
N PRO A 11 3.97 -16.36 41.01
CA PRO A 11 2.71 -15.63 41.04
C PRO A 11 1.78 -16.16 39.95
N GLN A 12 0.62 -16.63 40.31
CA GLN A 12 -0.41 -17.08 39.37
C GLN A 12 -0.86 -15.85 38.58
N VAL A 13 -0.67 -15.86 37.28
CA VAL A 13 -1.07 -14.76 36.37
C VAL A 13 -2.60 -14.70 36.34
N ASP A 14 -3.21 -13.60 36.75
CA ASP A 14 -4.65 -13.37 36.66
C ASP A 14 -5.11 -13.08 35.25
N VAL A 15 -5.24 -14.10 34.43
CA VAL A 15 -5.74 -14.01 33.05
C VAL A 15 -7.19 -13.55 33.02
N SER A 16 -8.00 -13.93 34.02
CA SER A 16 -9.43 -13.60 34.07
C SER A 16 -9.67 -12.10 34.27
N GLY A 17 -8.93 -11.50 35.22
CA GLY A 17 -8.99 -10.06 35.46
C GLY A 17 -8.56 -9.23 34.23
N ALA A 18 -7.46 -9.62 33.61
CA ALA A 18 -6.98 -8.94 32.38
C ALA A 18 -7.96 -9.09 31.20
N THR A 19 -8.60 -10.27 31.04
CA THR A 19 -9.64 -10.49 30.03
C THR A 19 -10.86 -9.59 30.27
N THR A 20 -11.23 -9.41 31.54
CA THR A 20 -12.33 -8.50 31.92
C THR A 20 -11.99 -7.06 31.59
N LEU A 21 -10.75 -6.61 31.87
CA LEU A 21 -10.26 -5.26 31.49
C LEU A 21 -10.28 -5.05 29.99
N MET A 22 -9.77 -5.99 29.20
CA MET A 22 -9.80 -5.93 27.73
C MET A 22 -11.23 -5.88 27.18
N THR A 23 -12.15 -6.59 27.81
CA THR A 23 -13.57 -6.56 27.44
C THR A 23 -14.20 -5.23 27.78
N ALA A 24 -13.96 -4.69 28.97
CA ALA A 24 -14.45 -3.38 29.40
C ALA A 24 -13.90 -2.26 28.49
N ALA A 25 -12.62 -2.33 28.09
CA ALA A 25 -12.01 -1.43 27.16
C ALA A 25 -12.67 -1.46 25.77
N ALA A 26 -12.98 -2.66 25.26
CA ALA A 26 -13.67 -2.81 23.99
C ALA A 26 -15.08 -2.19 24.00
N PHE A 27 -15.83 -2.36 25.09
CA PHE A 27 -17.12 -1.70 25.27
C PHE A 27 -16.98 -0.20 25.41
N SER A 28 -15.99 0.30 26.16
CA SER A 28 -15.69 1.71 26.29
C SER A 28 -15.40 2.36 24.92
N LEU A 29 -14.55 1.71 24.13
CA LEU A 29 -14.23 2.16 22.77
C LEU A 29 -15.45 2.13 21.83
N ALA A 30 -16.28 1.09 21.92
CA ALA A 30 -17.49 0.99 21.10
C ALA A 30 -18.54 2.06 21.46
N LEU A 31 -18.58 2.50 22.70
CA LEU A 31 -19.47 3.58 23.14
C LEU A 31 -18.97 4.96 22.69
N SER A 32 -17.68 5.20 22.80
CA SER A 32 -17.07 6.49 22.39
C SER A 32 -16.93 6.61 20.88
N HIS A 33 -16.62 5.49 20.19
CA HIS A 33 -16.38 5.43 18.75
C HIS A 33 -17.25 4.33 18.09
N PRO A 34 -18.58 4.50 18.04
CA PRO A 34 -19.49 3.45 17.59
C PRO A 34 -19.26 3.02 16.13
N TYR A 35 -18.71 3.89 15.30
CA TYR A 35 -18.34 3.62 13.91
C TYR A 35 -17.16 2.64 13.76
N LEU A 36 -16.40 2.37 14.83
CA LEU A 36 -15.34 1.35 14.86
C LEU A 36 -15.86 -0.05 15.23
N GLY A 37 -17.15 -0.18 15.52
CA GLY A 37 -17.74 -1.42 16.03
C GLY A 37 -17.40 -2.66 15.19
N ALA A 38 -17.43 -2.54 13.85
CA ALA A 38 -17.08 -3.64 12.97
C ALA A 38 -15.63 -4.14 13.18
N ALA A 39 -14.68 -3.23 13.40
CA ALA A 39 -13.28 -3.58 13.69
C ALA A 39 -13.13 -4.12 15.10
N ILE A 40 -13.69 -3.45 16.12
CA ILE A 40 -13.57 -3.85 17.55
C ILE A 40 -14.01 -5.29 17.77
N TRP A 41 -15.11 -5.70 17.16
CA TRP A 41 -15.69 -7.03 17.37
C TRP A 41 -15.16 -8.10 16.41
N ALA A 42 -14.48 -7.69 15.32
CA ALA A 42 -13.83 -8.64 14.42
C ALA A 42 -12.50 -9.18 14.96
N ILE A 43 -11.89 -8.51 15.95
CA ILE A 43 -10.56 -8.83 16.47
C ILE A 43 -10.68 -9.77 17.68
N PRO A 44 -10.25 -11.05 17.59
CA PRO A 44 -10.11 -11.92 18.74
C PRO A 44 -8.96 -11.42 19.63
N ARG A 45 -9.19 -11.39 20.94
CA ARG A 45 -8.23 -10.96 21.96
C ARG A 45 -7.67 -12.19 22.67
N ILE A 46 -6.37 -12.44 22.49
CA ILE A 46 -5.70 -13.66 22.87
C ILE A 46 -4.68 -13.36 23.98
N PRO A 47 -4.83 -13.91 25.20
CA PRO A 47 -3.83 -13.75 26.23
C PRO A 47 -2.54 -14.47 25.85
N CYS A 48 -1.40 -13.79 25.99
CA CYS A 48 -0.08 -14.31 25.67
C CYS A 48 0.91 -13.91 26.78
N VAL A 49 1.06 -14.79 27.77
CA VAL A 49 1.94 -14.54 28.91
C VAL A 49 3.39 -14.48 28.47
N GLY A 50 4.12 -13.42 28.87
CA GLY A 50 5.51 -13.17 28.51
C GLY A 50 5.71 -12.36 27.22
N LEU A 51 4.62 -11.88 26.62
CA LEU A 51 4.70 -10.95 25.46
C LEU A 51 5.26 -9.59 25.86
N SER A 52 5.07 -9.18 27.11
CA SER A 52 5.50 -7.88 27.68
C SER A 52 4.84 -6.65 27.05
N THR A 53 3.84 -6.81 26.19
CA THR A 53 3.14 -5.74 25.49
C THR A 53 1.73 -6.17 25.06
N VAL A 54 1.07 -5.32 24.27
CA VAL A 54 -0.08 -5.65 23.44
C VAL A 54 0.35 -5.50 21.97
N ALA A 55 -0.10 -6.38 21.10
CA ALA A 55 0.30 -6.37 19.70
C ALA A 55 -0.77 -7.00 18.82
N VAL A 56 -0.86 -6.57 17.56
CA VAL A 56 -1.73 -7.16 16.55
C VAL A 56 -0.94 -7.86 15.45
N ASP A 57 -1.59 -8.78 14.76
CA ASP A 57 -1.02 -9.43 13.58
C ASP A 57 -1.78 -9.10 12.29
N ALA A 58 -1.20 -9.47 11.15
CA ALA A 58 -1.79 -9.24 9.84
C ALA A 58 -3.14 -9.98 9.62
N LYS A 59 -3.47 -10.97 10.45
CA LYS A 59 -4.75 -11.69 10.42
C LYS A 59 -5.80 -11.07 11.37
N TRP A 60 -5.57 -9.87 11.86
CA TRP A 60 -6.48 -9.17 12.76
C TRP A 60 -6.71 -9.89 14.08
N ARG A 61 -5.67 -10.46 14.69
CA ARG A 61 -5.70 -11.03 16.04
C ARG A 61 -4.90 -10.12 16.95
N LEU A 62 -5.44 -9.83 18.13
CA LEU A 62 -4.76 -9.03 19.16
C LEU A 62 -4.26 -9.96 20.25
N TYR A 63 -2.96 -9.89 20.51
CA TYR A 63 -2.29 -10.58 21.59
C TYR A 63 -1.98 -9.61 22.71
N TYR A 64 -2.16 -10.02 23.94
CA TYR A 64 -1.86 -9.17 25.08
C TYR A 64 -1.24 -9.96 26.23
N ASP A 65 -0.29 -9.34 26.94
CA ASP A 65 0.24 -9.92 28.17
C ASP A 65 -0.69 -9.57 29.34
N PRO A 66 -1.31 -10.57 30.00
CA PRO A 66 -2.18 -10.32 31.15
C PRO A 66 -1.50 -9.58 32.30
N GLN A 67 -0.19 -9.79 32.51
CA GLN A 67 0.57 -9.12 33.57
C GLN A 67 0.74 -7.63 33.28
N VAL A 68 0.96 -7.26 32.02
CA VAL A 68 1.09 -5.88 31.59
C VAL A 68 -0.26 -5.17 31.63
N VAL A 69 -1.29 -5.76 31.02
CA VAL A 69 -2.65 -5.20 30.99
C VAL A 69 -3.22 -4.99 32.38
N ALA A 70 -2.93 -5.87 33.33
CA ALA A 70 -3.37 -5.72 34.73
C ALA A 70 -2.79 -4.49 35.44
N THR A 71 -1.72 -3.89 34.92
CA THR A 71 -1.14 -2.65 35.51
C THR A 71 -1.79 -1.37 34.99
N TRP A 72 -2.62 -1.45 33.95
CA TRP A 72 -3.23 -0.31 33.29
C TRP A 72 -4.67 -0.06 33.76
N THR A 73 -5.09 1.16 33.63
CA THR A 73 -6.49 1.57 33.84
C THR A 73 -7.34 1.22 32.61
N VAL A 74 -8.66 1.16 32.76
CA VAL A 74 -9.59 0.94 31.63
C VAL A 74 -9.40 1.97 30.51
N PRO A 75 -9.25 3.30 30.79
CA PRO A 75 -8.96 4.28 29.74
C PRO A 75 -7.66 4.00 28.98
N GLU A 76 -6.58 3.62 29.66
CA GLU A 76 -5.30 3.27 29.03
C GLU A 76 -5.41 2.02 28.15
N VAL A 77 -6.08 0.97 28.63
CA VAL A 77 -6.35 -0.24 27.82
C VAL A 77 -7.23 0.10 26.61
N THR A 78 -8.19 1.02 26.78
CA THR A 78 -9.02 1.52 25.68
C THR A 78 -8.18 2.24 24.62
N GLY A 79 -7.24 3.09 25.06
CA GLY A 79 -6.32 3.81 24.17
C GLY A 79 -5.39 2.85 23.40
N VAL A 80 -4.83 1.85 24.09
CA VAL A 80 -3.99 0.82 23.44
C VAL A 80 -4.80 0.00 22.44
N LEU A 81 -6.02 -0.43 22.81
CA LEU A 81 -6.89 -1.14 21.88
C LEU A 81 -7.22 -0.31 20.63
N TYR A 82 -7.46 0.99 20.81
CA TYR A 82 -7.70 1.90 19.69
C TYR A 82 -6.46 2.05 18.82
N HIS A 83 -5.28 2.20 19.42
CA HIS A 83 -3.99 2.24 18.73
C HIS A 83 -3.78 1.01 17.84
N GLU A 84 -3.97 -0.19 18.39
CA GLU A 84 -3.81 -1.43 17.63
C GLU A 84 -4.82 -1.57 16.48
N ILE A 85 -6.06 -1.12 16.69
CA ILE A 85 -7.07 -1.08 15.63
C ILE A 85 -6.65 -0.13 14.51
N LEU A 86 -6.06 1.02 14.82
CA LEU A 86 -5.59 1.97 13.80
C LEU A 86 -4.45 1.39 12.95
N HIS A 87 -3.54 0.57 13.52
CA HIS A 87 -2.56 -0.17 12.70
C HIS A 87 -3.23 -1.03 11.64
N LEU A 88 -4.30 -1.74 12.01
CA LEU A 88 -5.03 -2.62 11.10
C LEU A 88 -5.85 -1.86 10.06
N LEU A 89 -6.50 -0.77 10.47
CA LEU A 89 -7.28 0.07 9.56
C LEU A 89 -6.39 0.76 8.53
N ARG A 90 -5.25 1.32 8.97
CA ARG A 90 -4.28 1.99 8.09
C ARG A 90 -3.39 1.03 7.30
N ASN A 91 -3.56 -0.28 7.52
CA ASN A 91 -2.82 -1.33 6.80
C ASN A 91 -1.29 -1.21 6.91
N HIS A 92 -0.79 -0.85 8.10
CA HIS A 92 0.63 -0.61 8.34
C HIS A 92 1.50 -1.84 8.02
N ALA A 93 0.98 -3.06 8.22
CA ALA A 93 1.68 -4.29 7.89
C ALA A 93 2.06 -4.37 6.40
N ASP A 94 1.13 -4.07 5.49
CA ASP A 94 1.40 -4.12 4.05
C ASP A 94 2.24 -2.92 3.61
N ARG A 95 1.99 -1.73 4.16
CA ARG A 95 2.79 -0.52 3.92
C ARG A 95 4.23 -0.70 4.39
N GLY A 96 4.45 -1.41 5.51
CA GLY A 96 5.77 -1.68 6.07
C GLY A 96 6.61 -2.72 5.32
N ARG A 97 5.98 -3.62 4.55
CA ARG A 97 6.70 -4.68 3.81
C ARG A 97 7.75 -4.18 2.82
N ILE A 98 7.63 -2.94 2.42
CA ILE A 98 8.53 -2.30 1.45
C ILE A 98 9.80 -1.79 2.12
N THR A 99 9.75 -1.61 3.43
CA THR A 99 10.89 -1.12 4.21
C THR A 99 11.77 -2.30 4.63
N ASN A 100 13.09 -2.15 4.50
CA ASN A 100 14.05 -3.17 4.96
C ASN A 100 14.36 -3.04 6.46
N GLU A 101 13.69 -2.13 7.18
CA GLU A 101 14.00 -1.75 8.55
C GLU A 101 12.72 -1.72 9.40
N PRO A 102 12.23 -2.89 9.82
CA PRO A 102 10.93 -3.03 10.47
C PRO A 102 10.82 -2.26 11.81
N ARG A 103 11.92 -2.15 12.56
CA ARG A 103 11.92 -1.38 13.83
C ARG A 103 11.68 0.11 13.60
N ARG A 104 12.36 0.67 12.59
CA ARG A 104 12.19 2.09 12.22
C ARG A 104 10.78 2.33 11.67
N TRP A 105 10.27 1.37 10.87
CA TRP A 105 8.89 1.44 10.39
C TRP A 105 7.89 1.43 11.53
N ASN A 106 8.08 0.56 12.55
CA ASN A 106 7.19 0.51 13.71
C ASN A 106 7.16 1.87 14.43
N LEU A 107 8.32 2.50 14.70
CA LEU A 107 8.39 3.81 15.33
C LEU A 107 7.66 4.88 14.49
N ALA A 108 7.80 4.85 13.18
CA ALA A 108 7.13 5.78 12.28
C ALA A 108 5.61 5.57 12.24
N ALA A 109 5.16 4.32 12.24
CA ALA A 109 3.75 3.96 12.27
C ALA A 109 3.09 4.33 13.61
N ASP A 110 3.82 4.13 14.72
CA ASP A 110 3.39 4.55 16.06
C ASP A 110 3.29 6.08 16.15
N ALA A 111 4.26 6.80 15.58
CA ALA A 111 4.22 8.26 15.56
C ALA A 111 3.01 8.80 14.78
N GLU A 112 2.64 8.17 13.64
CA GLU A 112 1.44 8.52 12.89
C GLU A 112 0.16 8.33 13.71
N ILE A 113 0.05 7.22 14.44
CA ILE A 113 -1.15 6.92 15.25
C ILE A 113 -1.19 7.77 16.52
N ASN A 114 -0.07 7.81 17.26
CA ASN A 114 -0.04 8.49 18.56
C ASN A 114 -0.24 9.98 18.43
N ASP A 115 0.18 10.60 17.34
CA ASP A 115 -0.09 12.00 17.02
C ASP A 115 -1.59 12.28 17.02
N ASP A 116 -2.37 11.43 16.35
CA ASP A 116 -3.82 11.55 16.28
C ASP A 116 -4.48 11.26 17.64
N LEU A 117 -4.05 10.20 18.34
CA LEU A 117 -4.62 9.82 19.63
C LEU A 117 -4.38 10.88 20.71
N VAL A 118 -3.20 11.51 20.72
CA VAL A 118 -2.89 12.62 21.63
C VAL A 118 -3.74 13.84 21.29
N ALA A 119 -3.95 14.15 20.01
CA ALA A 119 -4.85 15.23 19.60
C ALA A 119 -6.31 14.97 20.01
N GLU A 120 -6.74 13.71 20.12
CA GLU A 120 -8.04 13.30 20.63
C GLU A 120 -8.10 13.19 22.18
N HIS A 121 -7.02 13.47 22.88
CA HIS A 121 -6.90 13.32 24.35
C HIS A 121 -7.14 11.87 24.83
N ILE A 122 -6.77 10.88 24.01
CA ILE A 122 -6.84 9.47 24.39
C ILE A 122 -5.71 9.13 25.36
N ALA A 123 -6.04 8.47 26.46
CA ALA A 123 -5.05 8.04 27.44
C ALA A 123 -4.24 6.86 26.88
N LEU A 124 -2.92 7.00 26.87
CA LEU A 124 -1.97 5.95 26.52
C LEU A 124 -1.06 5.64 27.71
N PRO A 125 -0.70 4.38 27.98
CA PRO A 125 0.23 4.06 29.05
C PRO A 125 1.66 4.46 28.69
N GLY A 126 2.47 4.84 29.67
CA GLY A 126 3.87 5.17 29.50
C GLY A 126 4.11 6.44 28.68
N THR A 127 5.17 6.43 27.87
CA THR A 127 5.53 7.57 26.99
C THR A 127 5.32 7.17 25.54
N PRO A 128 4.28 7.68 24.86
CA PRO A 128 4.04 7.35 23.46
C PRO A 128 5.13 7.91 22.55
N VAL A 129 5.39 7.24 21.45
CA VAL A 129 6.26 7.73 20.37
C VAL A 129 5.53 8.87 19.65
N LEU A 130 6.14 10.06 19.60
CA LEU A 130 5.53 11.25 19.00
C LEU A 130 6.45 11.86 17.94
N PRO A 131 5.89 12.52 16.91
CA PRO A 131 6.67 13.17 15.84
C PRO A 131 7.72 14.18 16.33
N ALA A 132 7.42 14.87 17.43
CA ALA A 132 8.34 15.85 18.03
C ALA A 132 9.68 15.23 18.47
N GLN A 133 9.73 13.93 18.77
CA GLN A 133 10.95 13.22 19.13
C GLN A 133 11.94 13.11 17.96
N PHE A 134 11.42 13.26 16.73
CA PHE A 134 12.20 13.22 15.47
C PHE A 134 12.26 14.61 14.81
N GLY A 135 11.97 15.69 15.53
CA GLY A 135 11.95 17.05 14.99
C GLY A 135 10.90 17.29 13.90
N MET A 136 9.91 16.40 13.75
CA MET A 136 8.92 16.44 12.69
C MET A 136 7.62 17.12 13.11
N PRO A 137 6.94 17.81 12.18
CA PRO A 137 5.60 18.35 12.43
C PRO A 137 4.58 17.21 12.53
N THR A 138 3.46 17.52 13.18
CA THR A 138 2.29 16.66 13.31
C THR A 138 1.58 16.40 11.97
N GLN A 139 0.67 15.42 11.93
CA GLN A 139 -0.21 15.09 10.79
C GLN A 139 0.57 14.69 9.52
N ARG A 140 1.57 13.83 9.70
CA ARG A 140 2.32 13.23 8.60
C ARG A 140 2.05 11.73 8.53
N THR A 141 2.32 11.14 7.36
CA THR A 141 2.20 9.69 7.19
C THR A 141 3.40 8.95 7.77
N ALA A 142 3.22 7.64 8.04
CA ALA A 142 4.29 6.80 8.53
C ALA A 142 5.51 6.79 7.59
N GLU A 143 5.30 6.87 6.27
CA GLU A 143 6.40 6.94 5.29
C GLU A 143 7.23 8.22 5.46
N GLN A 144 6.57 9.35 5.73
CA GLN A 144 7.25 10.63 5.93
C GLN A 144 8.06 10.62 7.23
N TYR A 145 7.52 10.06 8.30
CA TYR A 145 8.25 9.89 9.57
C TYR A 145 9.40 8.89 9.42
N TYR A 146 9.19 7.78 8.69
CA TYR A 146 10.23 6.79 8.41
C TYR A 146 11.45 7.40 7.71
N LEU A 147 11.22 8.25 6.71
CA LEU A 147 12.29 8.94 5.98
C LEU A 147 13.04 9.93 6.88
N ALA A 148 12.35 10.66 7.76
CA ALA A 148 12.98 11.58 8.69
C ALA A 148 13.86 10.85 9.71
N ILE A 149 13.35 9.78 10.35
CA ILE A 149 14.12 8.96 11.30
C ILE A 149 15.38 8.40 10.63
N LYS A 150 15.29 8.02 9.35
CA LYS A 150 16.44 7.53 8.58
C LYS A 150 17.49 8.61 8.36
N GLN A 151 17.10 9.82 8.05
CA GLN A 151 18.02 10.95 7.85
C GLN A 151 18.75 11.31 9.14
N ASP A 152 18.05 11.38 10.27
CA ASP A 152 18.63 11.68 11.57
C ASP A 152 19.71 10.63 11.97
N GLU A 153 19.44 9.34 11.73
CA GLU A 153 20.41 8.27 12.01
C GLU A 153 21.63 8.31 11.07
N GLU A 154 21.43 8.60 9.78
CA GLU A 154 22.53 8.74 8.82
C GLU A 154 23.40 9.97 9.13
N GLU A 155 22.82 11.08 9.56
CA GLU A 155 23.53 12.27 10.03
C GLU A 155 24.30 12.00 11.32
N ALA A 156 23.71 11.30 12.28
CA ALA A 156 24.37 10.87 13.51
C ALA A 156 25.56 9.92 13.22
N ALA A 157 25.42 9.01 12.27
CA ALA A 157 26.47 8.08 11.86
C ALA A 157 27.62 8.75 11.08
N SER A 158 27.36 9.88 10.41
CA SER A 158 28.37 10.63 9.64
C SER A 158 29.27 11.57 10.48
N GLY A 159 29.08 11.63 11.80
CA GLY A 159 30.07 12.18 12.71
C GLY A 159 30.06 13.70 12.92
N ALA A 160 28.97 14.37 12.68
CA ALA A 160 28.79 15.76 13.05
C ALA A 160 27.92 15.87 14.31
N ASN A 161 28.53 15.81 15.45
CA ASN A 161 27.97 16.01 16.80
C ASN A 161 27.53 14.73 17.55
N SER A 162 28.47 14.19 18.30
CA SER A 162 28.22 13.16 19.32
C SER A 162 27.52 13.76 20.54
N GLY A 163 26.20 13.90 20.46
CA GLY A 163 25.36 13.81 21.64
C GLY A 163 25.14 12.32 21.95
N PRO A 164 25.02 11.93 23.23
CA PRO A 164 24.83 10.52 23.54
C PRO A 164 23.54 10.04 22.87
N ALA A 165 23.69 9.06 21.98
CA ALA A 165 22.56 8.26 21.51
C ALA A 165 21.86 7.75 22.78
N SER A 166 20.77 8.37 23.12
CA SER A 166 20.00 8.04 24.30
C SER A 166 19.46 6.64 24.14
N ALA A 167 19.97 5.78 25.04
CA ALA A 167 19.33 4.60 25.56
C ALA A 167 18.31 3.92 24.67
N GLU A 168 18.54 2.64 24.39
CA GLU A 168 17.55 1.65 24.09
C GLU A 168 16.30 1.84 25.00
N SER A 169 15.47 2.79 24.63
CA SER A 169 14.11 2.80 25.14
C SER A 169 13.45 1.60 24.46
N VAL A 170 13.23 0.55 25.26
CA VAL A 170 12.44 -0.61 24.86
C VAL A 170 11.03 -0.11 24.64
N HIS A 171 10.77 0.46 23.46
CA HIS A 171 9.42 0.75 23.03
C HIS A 171 8.75 -0.59 22.74
N PRO A 172 7.60 -0.89 23.35
CA PRO A 172 6.87 -2.11 23.04
C PRO A 172 6.56 -2.14 21.55
N GLN A 173 6.92 -3.24 20.90
CA GLN A 173 6.65 -3.41 19.47
C GLN A 173 5.19 -3.80 19.27
N CYS A 174 4.50 -3.12 18.36
CA CYS A 174 3.08 -3.38 18.06
C CYS A 174 2.84 -4.64 17.22
N GLY A 175 3.89 -5.42 16.95
CA GLY A 175 3.80 -6.74 16.32
C GLY A 175 3.66 -6.74 14.79
N PRO A 176 3.36 -7.92 14.19
CA PRO A 176 3.28 -8.12 12.74
C PRO A 176 2.18 -7.31 12.04
N GLY A 177 1.15 -6.88 12.76
CA GLY A 177 0.10 -6.00 12.24
C GLY A 177 0.58 -4.59 11.92
N ALA A 178 1.68 -4.17 12.57
CA ALA A 178 2.36 -2.91 12.31
C ALA A 178 3.54 -3.09 11.35
N THR A 179 4.35 -4.14 11.54
CA THR A 179 5.62 -4.34 10.81
C THR A 179 5.51 -5.22 9.57
N GLY A 180 4.49 -6.07 9.49
CA GLY A 180 4.33 -7.08 8.43
C GLY A 180 5.28 -8.28 8.54
N ILE A 181 6.06 -8.39 9.63
CA ILE A 181 7.01 -9.48 9.87
C ILE A 181 6.47 -10.40 10.96
N ASP A 182 6.49 -11.71 10.70
CA ASP A 182 6.04 -12.69 11.68
C ASP A 182 7.00 -12.76 12.88
N GLU A 183 6.44 -12.70 14.08
CA GLU A 183 7.17 -12.77 15.33
C GLU A 183 7.08 -14.18 15.96
N PRO A 184 8.06 -14.60 16.80
CA PRO A 184 8.11 -15.95 17.38
C PRO A 184 6.88 -16.34 18.23
N TRP A 185 6.15 -15.35 18.77
CA TRP A 185 4.93 -15.56 19.55
C TRP A 185 3.67 -15.68 18.68
N PHE A 186 3.79 -15.41 17.38
CA PHE A 186 2.75 -15.59 16.39
C PHE A 186 2.41 -17.09 16.25
N ARG A 187 1.18 -17.45 16.54
CA ARG A 187 0.71 -18.84 16.47
C ARG A 187 -0.07 -19.07 15.19
N ASP A 188 0.59 -19.63 14.21
CA ASP A 188 -0.07 -20.08 12.97
C ASP A 188 -0.72 -21.45 13.20
N GLY A 189 -1.78 -21.51 13.99
CA GLY A 189 -2.68 -22.65 14.15
C GLY A 189 -2.12 -24.09 14.22
N THR A 190 -0.83 -24.26 14.00
CA THR A 190 -0.14 -25.57 13.88
C THR A 190 0.78 -25.90 15.04
N SER A 191 1.11 -24.96 15.93
CA SER A 191 1.96 -25.21 17.09
C SER A 191 1.12 -25.59 18.31
N ILE A 192 0.95 -26.87 18.53
CA ILE A 192 0.43 -27.45 19.79
C ILE A 192 1.54 -27.32 20.85
N ALA A 193 1.54 -26.24 21.62
CA ALA A 193 2.35 -26.18 22.84
C ALA A 193 1.70 -27.07 23.88
N SER A 194 2.35 -28.18 24.23
CA SER A 194 1.99 -29.15 25.23
C SER A 194 1.76 -28.47 26.57
N GLY A 195 0.53 -28.57 27.10
CA GLY A 195 0.26 -28.54 28.52
C GLY A 195 -0.64 -27.46 29.08
N THR A 196 -1.87 -27.26 28.58
CA THR A 196 -3.06 -26.92 29.38
C THR A 196 -4.30 -26.93 28.49
N SER A 197 -5.38 -27.59 28.97
CA SER A 197 -6.53 -28.01 28.15
C SER A 197 -7.49 -26.92 27.65
N GLU A 198 -7.29 -25.65 27.95
CA GLU A 198 -8.21 -24.56 27.54
C GLU A 198 -7.58 -23.55 26.55
N ALA A 199 -6.29 -23.65 26.25
CA ALA A 199 -5.58 -22.70 25.39
C ALA A 199 -5.61 -23.01 23.87
N ASN A 200 -6.37 -24.02 23.44
CA ASN A 200 -6.36 -24.55 22.08
C ASN A 200 -7.52 -24.04 21.19
N LEU A 201 -8.18 -22.95 21.53
CA LEU A 201 -9.05 -22.27 20.56
C LEU A 201 -8.17 -21.53 19.55
N VAL A 202 -7.90 -22.20 18.43
CA VAL A 202 -7.26 -21.59 17.27
C VAL A 202 -8.22 -20.54 16.71
N HIS A 203 -7.95 -19.27 17.00
CA HIS A 203 -8.65 -18.18 16.34
C HIS A 203 -8.06 -17.98 14.96
N PRO A 204 -8.76 -18.29 13.87
CA PRO A 204 -8.19 -18.22 12.51
C PRO A 204 -7.86 -16.77 12.07
N GLY A 205 -8.42 -15.78 12.78
CA GLY A 205 -8.33 -14.38 12.38
C GLY A 205 -9.11 -14.09 11.09
N LEU A 206 -8.87 -12.94 10.48
CA LEU A 206 -9.53 -12.55 9.23
C LEU A 206 -8.69 -12.96 8.02
N SER A 207 -9.37 -13.40 6.97
CA SER A 207 -8.75 -13.50 5.64
C SER A 207 -8.46 -12.09 5.08
N PRO A 208 -7.53 -11.94 4.12
CA PRO A 208 -7.28 -10.63 3.48
C PRO A 208 -8.54 -10.00 2.90
N ALA A 209 -9.43 -10.81 2.30
CA ALA A 209 -10.72 -10.33 1.77
C ALA A 209 -11.64 -9.84 2.88
N SER A 210 -11.75 -10.58 4.00
CA SER A 210 -12.55 -10.18 5.16
C SER A 210 -12.00 -8.93 5.83
N ALA A 211 -10.68 -8.80 5.93
CA ALA A 211 -10.02 -7.60 6.45
C ALA A 211 -10.32 -6.36 5.57
N CYS A 212 -10.26 -6.51 4.25
CA CYS A 212 -10.63 -5.46 3.31
C CYS A 212 -12.10 -5.05 3.48
N LEU A 213 -13.02 -6.01 3.56
CA LEU A 213 -14.45 -5.73 3.80
C LEU A 213 -14.67 -5.02 5.13
N THR A 214 -13.97 -5.42 6.20
CA THR A 214 -14.09 -4.76 7.51
C THR A 214 -13.62 -3.32 7.44
N ARG A 215 -12.49 -3.02 6.78
CA ARG A 215 -12.04 -1.65 6.54
C ARG A 215 -13.08 -0.82 5.79
N GLN A 216 -13.67 -1.36 4.72
CA GLN A 216 -14.72 -0.68 3.95
C GLN A 216 -15.98 -0.42 4.78
N LEU A 217 -16.41 -1.39 5.61
CA LEU A 217 -17.54 -1.21 6.51
C LEU A 217 -17.30 -0.09 7.52
N VAL A 218 -16.11 -0.06 8.14
CA VAL A 218 -15.73 1.00 9.08
C VAL A 218 -15.70 2.35 8.38
N ALA A 219 -15.08 2.46 7.19
CA ALA A 219 -15.03 3.69 6.43
C ALA A 219 -16.44 4.22 6.07
N ASN A 220 -17.33 3.35 5.60
CA ASN A 220 -18.71 3.72 5.30
C ASN A 220 -19.47 4.18 6.55
N GLN A 221 -19.25 3.54 7.70
CA GLN A 221 -19.84 3.95 8.96
C GLN A 221 -19.33 5.31 9.44
N ILE A 222 -18.02 5.58 9.32
CA ILE A 222 -17.41 6.88 9.61
C ILE A 222 -18.06 7.96 8.76
N LEU A 223 -18.10 7.79 7.44
CA LEU A 223 -18.67 8.77 6.51
C LEU A 223 -20.18 9.01 6.76
N SER A 224 -20.93 7.98 7.08
CA SER A 224 -22.34 8.10 7.42
C SER A 224 -22.55 8.85 8.74
N THR A 225 -21.70 8.57 9.74
CA THR A 225 -21.74 9.27 11.04
C THR A 225 -21.35 10.73 10.90
N CYS A 226 -20.31 11.03 10.10
CA CYS A 226 -19.90 12.39 9.79
C CYS A 226 -21.04 13.21 9.16
N LYS A 227 -21.80 12.61 8.22
CA LYS A 227 -22.96 13.26 7.60
C LYS A 227 -24.13 13.49 8.56
N SER A 228 -24.33 12.59 9.53
CA SER A 228 -25.48 12.62 10.42
C SER A 228 -25.26 13.40 11.73
N ARG A 229 -24.06 13.34 12.30
CA ARG A 229 -23.75 13.85 13.65
C ARG A 229 -22.58 14.82 13.74
N GLY A 230 -21.72 14.92 12.72
CA GLY A 230 -20.61 15.89 12.65
C GLY A 230 -19.47 15.72 13.64
N SER A 231 -19.44 14.64 14.46
CA SER A 231 -18.47 14.47 15.56
C SER A 231 -17.56 13.25 15.33
N VAL A 232 -16.89 13.21 14.17
CA VAL A 232 -15.87 12.21 13.89
C VAL A 232 -14.50 12.91 13.82
N PRO A 233 -13.44 12.34 14.39
CA PRO A 233 -12.09 12.88 14.27
C PRO A 233 -11.67 13.08 12.80
N GLY A 234 -10.96 14.18 12.54
CA GLY A 234 -10.60 14.60 11.18
C GLY A 234 -9.74 13.57 10.46
N HIS A 235 -8.79 12.93 11.14
CA HIS A 235 -7.93 11.90 10.58
C HIS A 235 -8.71 10.66 10.14
N LEU A 236 -9.74 10.25 10.90
CA LEU A 236 -10.61 9.13 10.50
C LEU A 236 -11.50 9.50 9.32
N THR A 237 -11.96 10.74 9.27
CA THR A 237 -12.77 11.22 8.13
C THR A 237 -11.93 11.27 6.86
N ALA A 238 -10.68 11.73 6.94
CA ALA A 238 -9.74 11.71 5.82
C ALA A 238 -9.45 10.29 5.35
N TRP A 239 -9.05 9.40 6.27
CA TRP A 239 -8.82 7.99 5.96
C TRP A 239 -10.04 7.30 5.33
N ALA A 240 -11.23 7.53 5.87
CA ALA A 240 -12.45 6.93 5.33
C ALA A 240 -12.81 7.51 3.96
N GLY A 241 -12.54 8.80 3.71
CA GLY A 241 -12.68 9.44 2.42
C GLY A 241 -11.79 8.80 1.37
N ASP A 242 -10.52 8.63 1.67
CA ASP A 242 -9.54 8.00 0.77
C ASP A 242 -9.91 6.55 0.43
N LEU A 243 -10.41 5.79 1.43
CA LEU A 243 -10.82 4.40 1.23
C LEU A 243 -12.16 4.27 0.50
N ALA A 244 -13.09 5.18 0.70
CA ALA A 244 -14.43 5.17 0.10
C ALA A 244 -14.47 5.81 -1.29
N GLU A 245 -13.46 6.57 -1.68
CA GLU A 245 -13.34 6.93 -3.08
C GLU A 245 -13.34 5.64 -3.90
N PRO A 246 -14.28 5.49 -4.87
CA PRO A 246 -14.31 4.29 -5.68
C PRO A 246 -12.93 4.17 -6.31
N THR A 247 -12.14 3.22 -5.87
CA THR A 247 -11.01 2.73 -6.64
C THR A 247 -11.63 2.15 -7.90
N VAL A 248 -11.84 3.01 -8.89
CA VAL A 248 -12.03 2.55 -10.25
C VAL A 248 -10.91 1.56 -10.43
N ASP A 249 -11.25 0.33 -10.82
CA ASP A 249 -10.21 -0.64 -11.15
C ASP A 249 -9.42 -0.03 -12.32
N TRP A 250 -8.42 0.80 -11.95
CA TRP A 250 -7.59 1.55 -12.89
C TRP A 250 -6.96 0.59 -13.92
N ARG A 251 -6.74 -0.68 -13.55
CA ARG A 251 -6.29 -1.72 -14.46
C ARG A 251 -7.32 -1.99 -15.54
N HIS A 252 -8.58 -2.08 -15.14
CA HIS A 252 -9.69 -2.27 -16.07
C HIS A 252 -9.90 -1.02 -16.94
N GLU A 253 -9.79 0.16 -16.36
CA GLU A 253 -9.90 1.44 -17.07
C GLU A 253 -8.74 1.64 -18.04
N LEU A 254 -7.50 1.42 -17.60
CA LEU A 254 -6.32 1.49 -18.46
C LEU A 254 -6.43 0.47 -19.60
N ALA A 255 -6.76 -0.78 -19.30
CA ALA A 255 -6.96 -1.81 -20.31
C ALA A 255 -8.10 -1.47 -21.27
N SER A 256 -9.16 -0.82 -20.80
CA SER A 256 -10.26 -0.34 -21.63
C SER A 256 -9.82 0.79 -22.55
N LEU A 257 -9.10 1.79 -22.03
CA LEU A 257 -8.59 2.91 -22.83
C LEU A 257 -7.56 2.46 -23.86
N VAL A 258 -6.67 1.55 -23.50
CA VAL A 258 -5.70 0.95 -24.44
C VAL A 258 -6.43 0.16 -25.52
N ARG A 259 -7.42 -0.66 -25.15
CA ARG A 259 -8.24 -1.39 -26.13
C ARG A 259 -9.00 -0.43 -27.06
N HIS A 260 -9.58 0.66 -26.55
CA HIS A 260 -10.23 1.67 -27.37
C HIS A 260 -9.24 2.36 -28.31
N ALA A 261 -8.07 2.77 -27.82
CA ALA A 261 -7.05 3.39 -28.67
C ALA A 261 -6.57 2.44 -29.77
N ILE A 262 -6.46 1.16 -29.47
CA ILE A 262 -6.13 0.07 -30.42
C ILE A 262 -7.28 -0.13 -31.41
N SER A 263 -8.54 -0.25 -30.93
CA SER A 263 -9.71 -0.48 -31.76
C SER A 263 -9.98 0.65 -32.74
N ASP A 264 -9.82 1.89 -32.31
CA ASP A 264 -9.99 3.05 -33.17
C ASP A 264 -8.91 3.14 -34.25
N THR A 265 -7.73 2.55 -34.00
CA THR A 265 -6.64 2.43 -34.99
C THR A 265 -6.90 1.26 -35.93
N MET A 266 -7.54 0.18 -35.42
CA MET A 266 -7.91 -1.01 -36.18
C MET A 266 -9.13 -0.81 -37.11
N GLY A 267 -9.88 0.28 -36.98
CA GLY A 267 -11.01 0.61 -37.84
C GLY A 267 -10.66 0.79 -39.32
N ALA A 268 -9.37 0.86 -39.65
CA ALA A 268 -8.83 0.78 -41.00
C ALA A 268 -8.50 -0.69 -41.35
N SER A 269 -9.52 -1.55 -41.41
CA SER A 269 -9.34 -2.89 -41.99
C SER A 269 -9.03 -2.76 -43.48
N ASP A 270 -7.81 -3.12 -43.84
CA ASP A 270 -7.36 -3.07 -45.22
C ASP A 270 -7.47 -4.45 -45.88
N TYR A 271 -7.94 -4.46 -47.12
CA TYR A 271 -8.02 -5.64 -47.93
C TYR A 271 -6.64 -5.97 -48.51
N ARG A 272 -6.13 -7.16 -48.22
CA ARG A 272 -4.87 -7.65 -48.82
C ARG A 272 -5.10 -8.82 -49.78
N TYR A 273 -4.53 -8.68 -50.98
CA TYR A 273 -4.52 -9.70 -52.00
C TYR A 273 -3.31 -10.65 -51.90
N ARG A 274 -2.32 -10.36 -51.03
CA ARG A 274 -1.13 -11.22 -50.82
C ARG A 274 -1.40 -12.57 -50.18
N ARG A 275 -2.54 -12.72 -49.52
CA ARG A 275 -2.98 -13.95 -48.90
C ARG A 275 -4.44 -14.16 -49.27
N PRO A 276 -4.80 -15.31 -49.86
CA PRO A 276 -6.17 -15.57 -50.23
C PRO A 276 -7.06 -15.65 -48.99
N SER A 277 -8.33 -15.23 -49.12
CA SER A 277 -9.34 -15.41 -48.11
C SER A 277 -9.50 -16.86 -47.69
N ARG A 278 -9.92 -17.14 -46.45
CA ARG A 278 -10.25 -18.53 -46.03
C ARG A 278 -11.39 -19.15 -46.84
N ARG A 279 -12.20 -18.33 -47.55
CA ARG A 279 -13.29 -18.75 -48.42
C ARG A 279 -12.84 -18.84 -49.89
N GLN A 280 -11.56 -18.72 -50.19
CA GLN A 280 -11.06 -18.77 -51.55
C GLN A 280 -11.38 -20.10 -52.27
N SER A 281 -11.44 -21.21 -51.53
CA SER A 281 -11.78 -22.52 -52.06
C SER A 281 -13.21 -22.62 -52.61
N GLU A 282 -14.13 -21.76 -52.15
CA GLU A 282 -15.52 -21.73 -52.61
C GLU A 282 -15.69 -20.93 -53.89
N TYR A 283 -14.69 -20.10 -54.26
CA TYR A 283 -14.73 -19.21 -55.40
C TYR A 283 -13.39 -19.27 -56.18
N PRO A 284 -13.14 -20.33 -56.93
CA PRO A 284 -11.85 -20.57 -57.59
C PRO A 284 -11.50 -19.52 -58.64
N ASP A 285 -12.52 -18.95 -59.30
CA ASP A 285 -12.33 -18.02 -60.42
C ASP A 285 -12.18 -16.52 -59.98
N ILE A 286 -12.31 -16.23 -58.70
CA ILE A 286 -12.25 -14.87 -58.18
C ILE A 286 -11.27 -14.83 -57.00
N ILE A 287 -10.28 -13.94 -57.08
CA ILE A 287 -9.34 -13.74 -55.95
C ILE A 287 -10.03 -12.90 -54.89
N LEU A 288 -10.41 -13.58 -53.76
CA LEU A 288 -11.01 -12.93 -52.61
C LEU A 288 -9.93 -12.34 -51.70
N PRO A 289 -10.00 -11.05 -51.38
CA PRO A 289 -9.04 -10.43 -50.46
C PRO A 289 -9.20 -10.99 -49.05
N ALA A 290 -8.10 -11.16 -48.35
CA ALA A 290 -8.12 -11.45 -46.92
C ALA A 290 -8.20 -10.13 -46.12
N LEU A 291 -9.11 -10.12 -45.15
CA LEU A 291 -9.18 -9.01 -44.18
C LEU A 291 -7.95 -9.10 -43.26
N ARG A 292 -7.14 -8.07 -43.20
CA ARG A 292 -6.07 -7.95 -42.23
C ARG A 292 -6.49 -6.89 -41.19
N GLN A 293 -6.57 -7.29 -39.96
CA GLN A 293 -6.56 -6.37 -38.84
C GLN A 293 -5.09 -6.04 -38.50
N PRO A 294 -4.61 -4.85 -38.74
CA PRO A 294 -3.26 -4.48 -38.32
C PRO A 294 -3.20 -4.52 -36.78
N VAL A 295 -2.17 -5.16 -36.25
CA VAL A 295 -1.87 -5.09 -34.82
C VAL A 295 -1.11 -3.79 -34.62
N PRO A 296 -1.64 -2.82 -33.83
CA PRO A 296 -0.98 -1.56 -33.66
C PRO A 296 0.33 -1.71 -32.88
N ASN A 297 1.29 -0.87 -33.18
CA ASN A 297 2.52 -0.77 -32.43
C ASN A 297 2.26 0.06 -31.19
N VAL A 298 2.64 -0.45 -30.02
CA VAL A 298 2.49 0.22 -28.72
C VAL A 298 3.86 0.59 -28.20
N ALA A 299 4.01 1.82 -27.72
CA ALA A 299 5.17 2.22 -26.94
C ALA A 299 4.74 2.55 -25.52
N VAL A 300 5.57 2.19 -24.55
CA VAL A 300 5.40 2.53 -23.14
C VAL A 300 6.56 3.42 -22.71
N VAL A 301 6.25 4.60 -22.23
CA VAL A 301 7.22 5.55 -21.68
C VAL A 301 7.12 5.44 -20.16
N VAL A 302 8.20 5.04 -19.53
CA VAL A 302 8.28 4.86 -18.09
C VAL A 302 9.13 5.97 -17.51
N ASP A 303 8.57 6.70 -16.58
CA ASP A 303 9.30 7.69 -15.80
C ASP A 303 10.27 6.99 -14.85
N THR A 304 11.55 7.37 -14.96
CA THR A 304 12.61 6.88 -14.10
C THR A 304 13.31 8.02 -13.36
N SER A 305 12.61 9.12 -13.16
CA SER A 305 13.09 10.26 -12.37
C SER A 305 13.27 9.91 -10.89
N GLY A 306 13.96 10.79 -10.17
CA GLY A 306 14.24 10.57 -8.75
C GLY A 306 13.00 10.48 -7.87
N SER A 307 11.88 11.09 -8.27
CA SER A 307 10.59 11.01 -7.57
C SER A 307 9.89 9.64 -7.70
N MET A 308 10.27 8.85 -8.73
CA MET A 308 9.71 7.54 -9.06
C MET A 308 10.51 6.36 -8.51
N TRP A 309 11.37 6.57 -7.50
CA TRP A 309 12.21 5.49 -6.96
C TRP A 309 11.42 4.51 -6.07
N GLY A 310 11.79 3.24 -6.15
CA GLY A 310 11.26 2.18 -5.29
C GLY A 310 9.92 1.64 -5.76
N LEU A 311 8.86 1.90 -4.98
CA LEU A 311 7.53 1.30 -5.19
C LEU A 311 6.90 1.74 -6.49
N ASP A 312 6.96 3.03 -6.80
CA ASP A 312 6.32 3.62 -7.98
C ASP A 312 6.87 2.99 -9.26
N LEU A 313 8.16 2.68 -9.28
CA LEU A 313 8.78 1.98 -10.39
C LEU A 313 8.30 0.54 -10.50
N SER A 314 8.12 -0.16 -9.37
CA SER A 314 7.59 -1.54 -9.36
C SER A 314 6.15 -1.58 -9.86
N VAL A 315 5.32 -0.63 -9.47
CA VAL A 315 3.95 -0.45 -9.98
C VAL A 315 3.98 -0.17 -11.48
N ALA A 316 4.83 0.74 -11.95
CA ALA A 316 4.98 1.04 -13.37
C ALA A 316 5.39 -0.20 -14.19
N LEU A 317 6.29 -1.03 -13.66
CA LEU A 317 6.71 -2.27 -14.31
C LEU A 317 5.60 -3.33 -14.34
N ALA A 318 4.81 -3.46 -13.27
CA ALA A 318 3.65 -4.35 -13.26
C ALA A 318 2.60 -3.92 -14.29
N GLU A 319 2.45 -2.61 -14.51
CA GLU A 319 1.55 -2.09 -15.56
C GLU A 319 2.07 -2.39 -16.96
N VAL A 320 3.35 -2.28 -17.21
CA VAL A 320 3.95 -2.71 -18.49
C VAL A 320 3.57 -4.17 -18.79
N ASP A 321 3.68 -5.07 -17.80
CA ASP A 321 3.31 -6.49 -17.97
C ASP A 321 1.80 -6.65 -18.24
N GLY A 322 0.95 -5.93 -17.51
CA GLY A 322 -0.50 -5.90 -17.74
C GLY A 322 -0.87 -5.44 -19.15
N ILE A 323 -0.22 -4.38 -19.63
CA ILE A 323 -0.41 -3.83 -20.98
C ILE A 323 0.02 -4.85 -22.05
N LEU A 324 1.17 -5.48 -21.88
CA LEU A 324 1.67 -6.53 -22.79
C LEU A 324 0.68 -7.69 -22.90
N LYS A 325 0.06 -8.09 -21.79
CA LYS A 325 -0.98 -9.13 -21.76
C LYS A 325 -2.29 -8.66 -22.41
N ALA A 326 -2.73 -7.44 -22.12
CA ALA A 326 -3.98 -6.88 -22.64
C ALA A 326 -3.96 -6.66 -24.15
N THR A 327 -2.81 -6.32 -24.72
CA THR A 327 -2.66 -6.10 -26.18
C THR A 327 -2.67 -7.41 -26.98
N GLY A 328 -2.64 -8.60 -26.32
CA GLY A 328 -2.56 -9.89 -27.00
C GLY A 328 -1.33 -10.01 -27.90
N THR A 329 -0.51 -8.99 -27.93
CA THR A 329 0.68 -8.87 -28.75
C THR A 329 1.91 -9.06 -27.88
N ALA A 330 2.15 -10.27 -27.43
CA ALA A 330 3.45 -10.68 -26.91
C ALA A 330 4.63 -10.32 -27.85
N ARG A 331 4.34 -9.68 -28.98
CA ARG A 331 5.33 -9.59 -30.05
C ARG A 331 6.06 -8.28 -30.21
N GLN A 332 5.56 -7.12 -29.80
CA GLN A 332 6.29 -5.85 -30.10
C GLN A 332 5.81 -4.65 -29.25
N CYS A 333 6.03 -4.66 -27.95
CA CYS A 333 5.99 -3.45 -27.18
C CYS A 333 7.39 -2.84 -27.10
N THR A 334 7.53 -1.55 -27.32
CA THR A 334 8.78 -0.82 -27.12
C THR A 334 8.67 0.00 -25.84
N VAL A 335 9.58 -0.22 -24.90
CA VAL A 335 9.64 0.54 -23.64
C VAL A 335 10.78 1.54 -23.70
N LEU A 336 10.47 2.77 -23.34
CA LEU A 336 11.42 3.87 -23.20
C LEU A 336 11.49 4.25 -21.72
N SER A 337 12.68 4.15 -21.14
CA SER A 337 12.97 4.69 -19.80
C SER A 337 13.42 6.13 -19.94
N VAL A 338 12.76 7.04 -19.25
CA VAL A 338 12.90 8.48 -19.44
C VAL A 338 13.01 9.20 -18.10
N ASP A 339 13.99 10.06 -17.98
CA ASP A 339 14.06 11.08 -16.94
C ASP A 339 14.09 12.47 -17.62
N ALA A 340 15.15 13.25 -17.47
CA ALA A 340 15.35 14.47 -18.25
C ALA A 340 15.57 14.21 -19.75
N GLN A 341 15.97 12.98 -20.12
CA GLN A 341 16.18 12.50 -21.48
C GLN A 341 15.79 11.02 -21.60
N VAL A 342 15.71 10.50 -22.83
CA VAL A 342 15.50 9.06 -23.05
C VAL A 342 16.79 8.31 -22.69
N GLN A 343 16.77 7.57 -21.61
CA GLN A 343 17.92 6.83 -21.09
C GLN A 343 18.07 5.43 -21.71
N ALA A 344 16.96 4.77 -21.99
CA ALA A 344 16.95 3.47 -22.62
C ALA A 344 15.72 3.30 -23.52
N CYS A 345 15.92 2.59 -24.64
CA CYS A 345 14.84 2.21 -25.55
C CYS A 345 15.02 0.73 -25.89
N ARG A 346 14.05 -0.12 -25.53
CA ARG A 346 14.11 -1.56 -25.77
C ARG A 346 12.77 -2.11 -26.25
N ARG A 347 12.81 -3.07 -27.19
CA ARG A 347 11.67 -3.93 -27.45
C ARG A 347 11.60 -4.98 -26.35
N VAL A 348 10.44 -5.08 -25.71
CA VAL A 348 10.24 -5.92 -24.51
C VAL A 348 9.12 -6.90 -24.80
N PHE A 349 9.32 -8.14 -24.38
CA PHE A 349 8.31 -9.20 -24.43
C PHE A 349 7.73 -9.51 -23.04
N ARG A 350 8.43 -9.09 -21.99
CA ARG A 350 8.08 -9.29 -20.58
C ARG A 350 8.57 -8.12 -19.73
N ALA A 351 7.89 -7.86 -18.60
CA ALA A 351 8.24 -6.76 -17.68
C ALA A 351 9.65 -6.93 -17.07
N ASP A 352 10.11 -8.16 -16.82
CA ASP A 352 11.45 -8.45 -16.30
C ASP A 352 12.60 -8.03 -17.24
N GLN A 353 12.28 -7.78 -18.50
CA GLN A 353 13.24 -7.30 -19.51
C GLN A 353 13.40 -5.78 -19.52
N VAL A 354 12.58 -5.06 -18.75
CA VAL A 354 12.64 -3.59 -18.65
C VAL A 354 13.82 -3.20 -17.78
N VAL A 355 14.75 -2.44 -18.34
CA VAL A 355 15.86 -1.87 -17.58
C VAL A 355 15.53 -0.44 -17.23
N ALA A 356 15.22 -0.21 -15.97
CA ALA A 356 15.07 1.13 -15.44
C ALA A 356 16.45 1.77 -15.28
N LYS A 357 16.72 2.80 -16.07
CA LYS A 357 17.93 3.62 -15.99
C LYS A 357 17.46 5.07 -15.88
N GLY A 358 17.95 5.80 -14.92
CA GLY A 358 17.61 7.19 -14.68
C GLY A 358 17.95 7.61 -13.26
N GLY A 359 17.42 8.72 -12.80
CA GLY A 359 17.67 9.30 -11.49
C GLY A 359 17.83 10.84 -11.53
N GLY A 360 17.61 11.45 -12.69
CA GLY A 360 17.62 12.89 -12.90
C GLY A 360 16.25 13.54 -12.77
N GLY A 361 16.11 14.75 -13.32
CA GLY A 361 14.82 15.47 -13.42
C GLY A 361 13.88 14.82 -14.44
N THR A 362 12.61 15.24 -14.45
CA THR A 362 11.55 14.62 -15.27
C THR A 362 11.22 15.45 -16.50
N ASN A 363 11.20 14.84 -17.70
CA ASN A 363 10.67 15.46 -18.92
C ASN A 363 9.99 14.43 -19.83
N MET A 364 8.71 14.16 -19.56
CA MET A 364 7.92 13.20 -20.34
C MET A 364 7.66 13.66 -21.78
N GLY A 365 7.74 14.95 -22.06
CA GLY A 365 7.70 15.46 -23.43
C GLY A 365 8.79 14.86 -24.31
N ARG A 366 10.00 14.72 -23.80
CA ARG A 366 11.12 14.03 -24.47
C ARG A 366 10.86 12.57 -24.72
N GLY A 367 10.18 11.89 -23.77
CA GLY A 367 9.76 10.50 -23.94
C GLY A 367 8.76 10.33 -25.08
N ILE A 368 7.76 11.19 -25.17
CA ILE A 368 6.76 11.19 -26.24
C ILE A 368 7.42 11.50 -27.59
N GLU A 369 8.33 12.47 -27.64
CA GLU A 369 9.12 12.75 -28.85
C GLU A 369 10.00 11.58 -29.24
N GLY A 370 10.62 10.90 -28.29
CA GLY A 370 11.41 9.68 -28.50
C GLY A 370 10.56 8.56 -29.09
N ALA A 371 9.37 8.35 -28.55
CA ALA A 371 8.42 7.40 -29.10
C ALA A 371 8.00 7.73 -30.54
N ALA A 372 7.83 9.02 -30.86
CA ALA A 372 7.47 9.47 -32.21
C ALA A 372 8.55 9.17 -33.27
N ARG A 373 9.81 8.99 -32.87
CA ARG A 373 10.96 8.66 -33.74
C ARG A 373 11.18 7.15 -33.92
N LEU A 374 10.41 6.31 -33.25
CA LEU A 374 10.53 4.85 -33.39
C LEU A 374 10.12 4.39 -34.79
N LEU A 375 10.76 3.30 -35.26
CA LEU A 375 10.44 2.62 -36.51
C LEU A 375 10.14 1.13 -36.25
N PRO A 376 8.90 0.65 -36.49
CA PRO A 376 7.73 1.42 -36.95
C PRO A 376 7.23 2.39 -35.87
N ARG A 377 6.63 3.48 -36.32
CA ARG A 377 6.07 4.49 -35.42
C ARG A 377 4.90 3.87 -34.63
N PRO A 378 4.82 4.08 -33.31
CA PRO A 378 3.70 3.60 -32.52
C PRO A 378 2.42 4.38 -32.81
N GLU A 379 1.31 3.71 -32.84
CA GLU A 379 -0.03 4.32 -32.92
C GLU A 379 -0.56 4.67 -31.53
N VAL A 380 -0.10 3.95 -30.51
CA VAL A 380 -0.50 4.16 -29.10
C VAL A 380 0.76 4.34 -28.25
N VAL A 381 0.78 5.39 -27.45
CA VAL A 381 1.84 5.66 -26.48
C VAL A 381 1.22 5.71 -25.09
N ILE A 382 1.73 4.92 -24.17
CA ILE A 382 1.33 4.88 -22.77
C ILE A 382 2.45 5.52 -21.97
N VAL A 383 2.13 6.52 -21.16
CA VAL A 383 3.10 7.22 -20.31
C VAL A 383 2.78 6.90 -18.87
N LEU A 384 3.74 6.36 -18.11
CA LEU A 384 3.63 6.06 -16.69
C LEU A 384 4.53 7.03 -15.92
N THR A 385 3.95 7.90 -15.09
CA THR A 385 4.65 8.97 -14.38
C THR A 385 3.86 9.43 -13.16
N ASP A 386 4.51 10.10 -12.21
CA ASP A 386 3.87 10.84 -11.13
C ASP A 386 3.23 12.16 -11.59
N GLY A 387 3.48 12.57 -12.83
CA GLY A 387 2.90 13.76 -13.46
C GLY A 387 3.64 15.08 -13.17
N HIS A 388 4.66 15.08 -12.33
CA HIS A 388 5.47 16.26 -12.04
C HIS A 388 6.47 16.56 -13.18
N THR A 389 5.94 16.83 -14.36
CA THR A 389 6.69 16.97 -15.62
C THR A 389 6.10 18.04 -16.51
N PRO A 390 6.91 18.73 -17.34
CA PRO A 390 6.38 19.55 -18.40
C PRO A 390 5.78 18.68 -19.50
N TRP A 391 4.59 19.07 -19.96
CA TRP A 391 3.87 18.41 -21.03
C TRP A 391 3.94 19.19 -22.34
N PRO A 392 3.96 18.52 -23.51
CA PRO A 392 3.81 19.19 -24.79
C PRO A 392 2.47 19.93 -24.88
N SER A 393 2.48 21.13 -25.45
CA SER A 393 1.26 21.93 -25.64
C SER A 393 0.29 21.31 -26.65
N ASN A 394 0.80 20.56 -27.62
CA ASN A 394 0.01 19.93 -28.68
C ASN A 394 0.14 18.41 -28.65
N PRO A 395 -0.92 17.67 -29.04
CA PRO A 395 -0.85 16.23 -29.16
C PRO A 395 0.17 15.81 -30.23
N PRO A 396 0.88 14.71 -30.04
CA PRO A 396 1.78 14.19 -31.06
C PRO A 396 0.97 13.70 -32.26
N HIS A 397 1.38 14.12 -33.45
CA HIS A 397 0.65 13.82 -34.68
C HIS A 397 0.61 12.30 -34.96
N GLY A 398 -0.59 11.75 -35.22
CA GLY A 398 -0.80 10.33 -35.58
C GLY A 398 -0.55 9.34 -34.49
N MET A 399 -0.48 9.75 -33.21
CA MET A 399 -0.35 8.88 -32.06
C MET A 399 -1.43 9.20 -31.02
N ARG A 400 -1.96 8.20 -30.36
CA ARG A 400 -2.84 8.35 -29.22
C ARG A 400 -2.03 8.17 -27.94
N VAL A 401 -2.18 9.11 -27.00
CA VAL A 401 -1.44 9.07 -25.73
C VAL A 401 -2.41 8.80 -24.59
N VAL A 402 -2.05 7.79 -23.80
CA VAL A 402 -2.70 7.45 -22.55
C VAL A 402 -1.70 7.69 -21.42
N ILE A 403 -2.09 8.45 -20.41
CA ILE A 403 -1.23 8.74 -19.25
C ILE A 403 -1.75 7.94 -18.05
N GLY A 404 -0.94 7.05 -17.53
CA GLY A 404 -1.11 6.41 -16.23
C GLY A 404 -0.42 7.26 -15.17
N LEU A 405 -1.21 8.00 -14.40
CA LEU A 405 -0.72 8.88 -13.36
C LEU A 405 -0.62 8.11 -12.05
N ILE A 406 0.61 7.81 -11.63
CA ILE A 406 0.88 7.08 -10.39
C ILE A 406 0.91 8.08 -9.24
N THR A 407 0.01 7.91 -8.26
CA THR A 407 -0.11 8.84 -7.13
C THR A 407 -0.34 8.10 -5.82
N ARG A 408 0.28 8.60 -4.76
CA ARG A 408 0.11 8.12 -3.39
C ARG A 408 -0.96 8.90 -2.61
N GLY A 409 -1.80 9.66 -3.29
CA GLY A 409 -2.76 10.57 -2.69
C GLY A 409 -2.32 12.04 -2.81
N GLY A 410 -3.23 12.96 -2.52
CA GLY A 410 -2.98 14.39 -2.62
C GLY A 410 -3.54 15.03 -3.90
N GLN A 411 -3.14 16.28 -4.14
CA GLN A 411 -3.61 17.05 -5.30
C GLN A 411 -2.99 16.49 -6.59
N LEU A 412 -3.85 16.11 -7.54
CA LEU A 412 -3.40 15.61 -8.84
C LEU A 412 -2.65 16.70 -9.62
N PRO A 413 -1.48 16.39 -10.20
CA PRO A 413 -0.75 17.32 -11.03
C PRO A 413 -1.50 17.63 -12.33
N ALA A 414 -1.21 18.78 -12.90
CA ALA A 414 -1.84 19.22 -14.15
C ALA A 414 -1.43 18.31 -15.32
N THR A 415 -2.42 17.74 -16.01
CA THR A 415 -2.23 16.89 -17.17
C THR A 415 -2.74 17.54 -18.44
N PRO A 416 -2.21 17.20 -19.65
CA PRO A 416 -2.64 17.81 -20.89
C PRO A 416 -4.04 17.36 -21.29
N ARG A 417 -4.91 18.29 -21.65
CA ARG A 417 -6.31 18.02 -22.05
C ARG A 417 -6.46 17.12 -23.28
N TRP A 418 -5.42 17.02 -24.09
CA TRP A 418 -5.42 16.22 -25.32
C TRP A 418 -5.11 14.73 -25.08
N ALA A 419 -4.60 14.35 -23.89
CA ALA A 419 -4.33 12.97 -23.52
C ALA A 419 -5.48 12.40 -22.70
N ARG A 420 -5.64 11.08 -22.74
CA ARG A 420 -6.51 10.35 -21.80
C ARG A 420 -5.71 9.98 -20.57
N VAL A 421 -6.24 10.26 -19.39
CA VAL A 421 -5.55 10.08 -18.11
C VAL A 421 -6.29 9.06 -17.27
N VAL A 422 -5.53 8.13 -16.71
CA VAL A 422 -5.99 7.18 -15.70
C VAL A 422 -5.14 7.40 -14.45
N THR A 423 -5.77 7.55 -13.31
CA THR A 423 -5.07 7.66 -12.04
C THR A 423 -4.83 6.26 -11.47
N ILE A 424 -3.56 5.91 -11.29
CA ILE A 424 -3.10 4.68 -10.68
C ILE A 424 -2.82 5.03 -9.22
N ARG A 425 -3.64 4.51 -8.31
CA ARG A 425 -3.45 4.68 -6.86
C ARG A 425 -2.90 3.37 -6.31
N ASP A 426 -1.87 3.47 -5.51
CA ASP A 426 -1.29 2.35 -4.77
C ASP A 426 -2.03 2.14 -3.46
#